data_3d421bcaa1ecd594d4d357f527f2c355
#
_entry.id   3d421bcaa1ecd594d4d357f527f2c355
#
_cell.length_a   1.000
_cell.length_b   1.000
_cell.length_c   1.000
_cell.angle_alpha   90.00
_cell.angle_beta   90.00
_cell.angle_gamma   90.00
#
_symmetry.space_group_name_H-M   'P 1'
#
loop_
_entity.id
_entity.type
_entity.pdbx_description
1 polymer ?
#
loop_
_entity_poly.entity_id
_entity_poly.type
_entity_poly.pdbx_seq_one_letter_code
_entity_poly.pdbx_strand_id
1 'polypeptide(L)'
;DNRWTEHKEVVKRVIFGLHPCEIHALNIYHKFYTRIYPDPYYIANREATLIVGLSCIPDEYCFCHLTDTSTVNEGFDLFLTDLGDRFLVWIGSPKGDEAIKHLHNLLDDVTQEDIDDYIAWRKKRDNAFKVSIDLEGMPEIVSFSYDLPVWEKMGEACLSCGTCTMVCPTCTCFDIEDEYDIKTDEMNRQRYWYSCVFREYSMVAGGHNFRKARSERLKLWYTHKLVGFMSEYGSPACVGCGRCVVSCPVDINVLTVAKALLKEENDAFWARREVSHVYQVNN
;
A
#
# COMPACT_ATOMS: atom_id res chain seq x y z
N ASP A 1 -30.48 28.67 11.10
CA ASP A 1 -30.49 27.21 11.34
C ASP A 1 -29.07 26.68 11.14
N ASN A 2 -28.39 26.36 12.25
CA ASN A 2 -27.03 25.74 12.22
C ASN A 2 -27.17 24.27 11.75
N ARG A 3 -27.31 24.05 10.45
CA ARG A 3 -27.36 22.71 9.86
C ARG A 3 -26.15 22.47 8.99
N TRP A 4 -25.51 21.31 9.19
CA TRP A 4 -24.50 20.81 8.27
C TRP A 4 -25.16 20.34 6.99
N THR A 5 -24.66 20.80 5.85
CA THR A 5 -25.04 20.29 4.54
C THR A 5 -23.87 19.47 3.98
N GLU A 6 -24.19 18.31 3.47
CA GLU A 6 -23.19 17.42 2.85
C GLU A 6 -22.89 17.91 1.43
N HIS A 7 -21.62 18.14 1.12
CA HIS A 7 -21.14 18.40 -0.24
C HIS A 7 -20.52 17.13 -0.80
N LYS A 8 -21.25 16.43 -1.65
CA LYS A 8 -20.82 15.19 -2.28
C LYS A 8 -20.80 15.35 -3.78
N GLU A 9 -19.61 15.47 -4.33
CA GLU A 9 -19.41 15.45 -5.78
C GLU A 9 -19.06 14.04 -6.24
N VAL A 10 -19.91 13.45 -7.09
CA VAL A 10 -19.69 12.15 -7.69
C VAL A 10 -19.57 12.31 -9.19
N VAL A 11 -18.37 12.08 -9.70
CA VAL A 11 -18.08 12.19 -11.14
C VAL A 11 -17.82 10.79 -11.71
N LYS A 12 -18.54 10.45 -12.78
CA LYS A 12 -18.24 9.24 -13.57
C LYS A 12 -16.85 9.39 -14.20
N ARG A 13 -15.98 8.42 -13.97
CA ARG A 13 -14.59 8.46 -14.47
C ARG A 13 -14.09 7.08 -14.85
N VAL A 14 -13.07 7.06 -15.67
CA VAL A 14 -12.28 5.87 -15.97
C VAL A 14 -10.89 6.10 -15.39
N ILE A 15 -10.39 5.16 -14.62
CA ILE A 15 -8.98 5.11 -14.23
C ILE A 15 -8.33 4.04 -15.08
N PHE A 16 -7.40 4.45 -15.94
CA PHE A 16 -6.72 3.58 -16.89
C PHE A 16 -5.25 3.38 -16.50
N GLY A 17 -4.77 2.16 -16.69
CA GLY A 17 -3.35 1.83 -16.55
C GLY A 17 -2.93 1.46 -15.12
N LEU A 18 -3.86 1.07 -14.26
CA LEU A 18 -3.50 0.59 -12.92
C LEU A 18 -2.78 -0.76 -13.01
N HIS A 19 -1.61 -0.84 -12.41
CA HIS A 19 -0.85 -2.08 -12.29
C HIS A 19 -1.47 -3.04 -11.25
N PRO A 20 -1.15 -4.34 -11.29
CA PRO A 20 -1.71 -5.31 -10.33
C PRO A 20 -1.58 -4.88 -8.87
N CYS A 21 -0.40 -4.41 -8.45
CA CYS A 21 -0.18 -3.95 -7.07
C CYS A 21 -1.04 -2.73 -6.70
N GLU A 22 -1.41 -1.87 -7.66
CA GLU A 22 -2.30 -0.73 -7.43
C GLU A 22 -3.75 -1.16 -7.29
N ILE A 23 -4.18 -2.17 -8.05
CA ILE A 23 -5.51 -2.77 -7.91
C ILE A 23 -5.61 -3.48 -6.54
N HIS A 24 -4.58 -4.21 -6.11
CA HIS A 24 -4.52 -4.73 -4.74
C HIS A 24 -4.61 -3.63 -3.70
N ALA A 25 -3.95 -2.49 -3.92
CA ALA A 25 -4.06 -1.34 -3.04
C ALA A 25 -5.49 -0.78 -2.99
N LEU A 26 -6.18 -0.67 -4.12
CA LEU A 26 -7.60 -0.29 -4.16
C LEU A 26 -8.49 -1.28 -3.42
N ASN A 27 -8.21 -2.57 -3.49
CA ASN A 27 -8.94 -3.60 -2.74
C ASN A 27 -8.73 -3.46 -1.23
N ILE A 28 -7.52 -3.09 -0.78
CA ILE A 28 -7.23 -2.75 0.63
C ILE A 28 -8.02 -1.50 1.04
N TYR A 29 -8.03 -0.44 0.22
CA TYR A 29 -8.84 0.75 0.45
C TYR A 29 -10.33 0.43 0.55
N HIS A 30 -10.82 -0.40 -0.37
CA HIS A 30 -12.23 -0.80 -0.36
C HIS A 30 -12.60 -1.52 0.94
N LYS A 31 -11.80 -2.46 1.39
CA LYS A 31 -11.98 -3.13 2.68
C LYS A 31 -11.97 -2.13 3.84
N PHE A 32 -11.02 -1.20 3.85
CA PHE A 32 -10.87 -0.19 4.90
C PHE A 32 -12.09 0.73 4.98
N TYR A 33 -12.54 1.28 3.84
CA TYR A 33 -13.61 2.27 3.81
C TYR A 33 -15.04 1.69 3.76
N THR A 34 -15.20 0.38 3.74
CA THR A 34 -16.54 -0.25 3.66
C THR A 34 -16.88 -1.14 4.84
N ARG A 35 -15.88 -1.64 5.61
CA ARG A 35 -16.12 -2.71 6.57
C ARG A 35 -16.70 -2.24 7.90
N ILE A 36 -16.01 -1.36 8.63
CA ILE A 36 -16.41 -1.00 10.01
C ILE A 36 -17.24 0.29 10.02
N TYR A 37 -16.73 1.31 9.36
CA TYR A 37 -17.39 2.61 9.22
C TYR A 37 -17.47 2.94 7.72
N PRO A 38 -18.55 2.52 7.03
CA PRO A 38 -18.69 2.77 5.61
C PRO A 38 -18.62 4.26 5.28
N ASP A 39 -17.65 4.63 4.45
CA ASP A 39 -17.44 6.01 4.00
C ASP A 39 -18.30 6.27 2.74
N PRO A 40 -19.37 7.09 2.83
CA PRO A 40 -20.28 7.30 1.72
C PRO A 40 -19.64 8.03 0.55
N TYR A 41 -18.61 8.87 0.80
CA TYR A 41 -17.88 9.59 -0.25
C TYR A 41 -17.01 8.64 -1.08
N TYR A 42 -16.28 7.76 -0.38
CA TYR A 42 -15.48 6.74 -1.04
C TYR A 42 -16.35 5.79 -1.86
N ILE A 43 -17.40 5.24 -1.26
CA ILE A 43 -18.29 4.26 -1.89
C ILE A 43 -18.90 4.83 -3.18
N ALA A 44 -19.48 6.03 -3.12
CA ALA A 44 -20.12 6.65 -4.27
C ALA A 44 -19.12 6.92 -5.42
N ASN A 45 -17.90 7.40 -5.10
CA ASN A 45 -16.86 7.63 -6.10
C ASN A 45 -16.32 6.30 -6.68
N ARG A 46 -16.18 5.25 -5.85
CA ARG A 46 -15.74 3.92 -6.31
C ARG A 46 -16.76 3.29 -7.25
N GLU A 47 -18.04 3.40 -6.93
CA GLU A 47 -19.14 2.91 -7.78
C GLU A 47 -19.23 3.65 -9.11
N ALA A 48 -18.95 4.95 -9.12
CA ALA A 48 -18.95 5.77 -10.34
C ALA A 48 -17.69 5.62 -11.20
N THR A 49 -16.70 4.84 -10.75
CA THR A 49 -15.40 4.69 -11.42
C THR A 49 -15.29 3.35 -12.12
N LEU A 50 -14.92 3.37 -13.42
CA LEU A 50 -14.49 2.20 -14.18
C LEU A 50 -12.98 2.01 -14.00
N ILE A 51 -12.54 0.82 -13.63
CA ILE A 51 -11.12 0.48 -13.45
C ILE A 51 -10.62 -0.35 -14.61
N VAL A 52 -9.64 0.19 -15.33
CA VAL A 52 -8.93 -0.50 -16.40
C VAL A 52 -7.48 -0.72 -15.95
N GLY A 53 -7.18 -1.97 -15.63
CA GLY A 53 -5.83 -2.38 -15.26
C GLY A 53 -4.92 -2.57 -16.47
N LEU A 54 -3.63 -2.49 -16.24
CA LEU A 54 -2.59 -2.75 -17.23
C LEU A 54 -1.48 -3.58 -16.61
N SER A 55 -1.08 -4.64 -17.28
CA SER A 55 0.07 -5.44 -16.90
C SER A 55 1.37 -4.61 -17.02
N CYS A 56 2.37 -4.93 -16.21
CA CYS A 56 3.64 -4.21 -16.21
C CYS A 56 4.82 -5.16 -16.17
N ILE A 57 5.96 -4.71 -16.68
CA ILE A 57 7.26 -5.29 -16.39
C ILE A 57 7.84 -4.52 -15.20
N PRO A 58 8.26 -5.20 -14.11
CA PRO A 58 8.74 -4.53 -12.92
C PRO A 58 10.03 -3.77 -13.18
N ASP A 59 10.20 -2.65 -12.49
CA ASP A 59 11.47 -1.93 -12.40
C ASP A 59 12.38 -2.53 -11.30
N GLU A 60 13.51 -1.88 -11.05
CA GLU A 60 14.50 -2.33 -10.08
C GLU A 60 14.07 -2.18 -8.60
N TYR A 61 13.00 -1.45 -8.33
CA TYR A 61 12.48 -1.17 -6.99
C TYR A 61 11.25 -1.99 -6.63
N CYS A 62 10.61 -2.59 -7.64
CA CYS A 62 9.41 -3.39 -7.45
C CYS A 62 9.70 -4.69 -6.69
N PHE A 63 8.89 -4.97 -5.67
CA PHE A 63 8.93 -6.24 -4.92
C PHE A 63 7.54 -6.84 -4.68
N CYS A 64 6.59 -6.53 -5.56
CA CYS A 64 5.22 -7.01 -5.47
C CYS A 64 5.09 -8.54 -5.62
N HIS A 65 6.08 -9.22 -6.18
CA HIS A 65 6.15 -10.68 -6.19
C HIS A 65 6.40 -11.27 -4.78
N LEU A 66 7.02 -10.51 -3.87
CA LEU A 66 7.26 -10.93 -2.48
C LEU A 66 6.06 -10.66 -1.55
N THR A 67 5.06 -9.95 -2.04
CA THR A 67 3.82 -9.61 -1.32
C THR A 67 2.58 -10.22 -1.95
N ASP A 68 2.76 -11.14 -2.91
CA ASP A 68 1.69 -11.79 -3.68
C ASP A 68 0.72 -10.82 -4.37
N THR A 69 1.24 -9.68 -4.83
CA THR A 69 0.48 -8.62 -5.49
C THR A 69 0.93 -8.31 -6.92
N SER A 70 1.80 -9.16 -7.48
CA SER A 70 2.30 -9.03 -8.84
C SER A 70 1.29 -9.44 -9.92
N THR A 71 0.24 -10.18 -9.52
CA THR A 71 -0.90 -10.56 -10.37
C THR A 71 -2.19 -10.18 -9.66
N VAL A 72 -3.27 -9.99 -10.41
CA VAL A 72 -4.59 -9.66 -9.87
C VAL A 72 -5.67 -10.45 -10.59
N ASN A 73 -6.68 -10.92 -9.84
CA ASN A 73 -7.81 -11.67 -10.36
C ASN A 73 -9.16 -10.96 -10.17
N GLU A 74 -9.19 -9.91 -9.36
CA GLU A 74 -10.42 -9.17 -9.00
C GLU A 74 -10.12 -7.70 -8.71
N GLY A 75 -11.16 -6.86 -8.62
CA GLY A 75 -11.01 -5.44 -8.25
C GLY A 75 -10.85 -4.50 -9.44
N PHE A 76 -10.89 -5.02 -10.66
CA PHE A 76 -10.89 -4.28 -11.92
C PHE A 76 -12.14 -4.57 -12.75
N ASP A 77 -12.44 -3.71 -13.69
CA ASP A 77 -13.53 -3.91 -14.65
C ASP A 77 -13.00 -4.51 -15.97
N LEU A 78 -11.87 -3.99 -16.46
CA LEU A 78 -11.08 -4.55 -17.55
C LEU A 78 -9.62 -4.64 -17.13
N PHE A 79 -8.90 -5.62 -17.64
CA PHE A 79 -7.46 -5.74 -17.44
C PHE A 79 -6.76 -6.08 -18.74
N LEU A 80 -5.77 -5.29 -19.11
CA LEU A 80 -5.05 -5.41 -20.37
C LEU A 80 -3.64 -5.93 -20.14
N THR A 81 -3.22 -6.86 -21.00
CA THR A 81 -1.81 -7.27 -21.11
C THR A 81 -1.29 -6.89 -22.48
N ASP A 82 -0.25 -6.06 -22.49
CA ASP A 82 0.43 -5.65 -23.72
C ASP A 82 1.33 -6.80 -24.22
N LEU A 83 0.98 -7.36 -25.37
CA LEU A 83 1.74 -8.42 -26.05
C LEU A 83 2.66 -7.85 -27.14
N GLY A 84 2.67 -6.53 -27.33
CA GLY A 84 3.54 -5.79 -28.25
C GLY A 84 2.76 -5.18 -29.40
N ASP A 85 2.12 -5.96 -30.25
CA ASP A 85 1.30 -5.51 -31.38
C ASP A 85 -0.22 -5.53 -31.08
N ARG A 86 -0.61 -6.12 -29.96
CA ARG A 86 -2.00 -6.27 -29.50
C ARG A 86 -2.11 -6.36 -27.97
N PHE A 87 -3.33 -6.24 -27.46
CA PHE A 87 -3.63 -6.39 -26.04
C PHE A 87 -4.51 -7.62 -25.82
N LEU A 88 -4.11 -8.47 -24.88
CA LEU A 88 -5.02 -9.46 -24.31
C LEU A 88 -5.89 -8.78 -23.23
N VAL A 89 -7.21 -8.88 -23.37
CA VAL A 89 -8.18 -8.20 -22.51
C VAL A 89 -8.93 -9.20 -21.64
N TRP A 90 -8.92 -8.96 -20.34
CA TRP A 90 -9.70 -9.70 -19.35
C TRP A 90 -10.87 -8.87 -18.87
N ILE A 91 -12.06 -9.45 -18.84
CA ILE A 91 -13.28 -8.83 -18.31
C ILE A 91 -13.42 -9.27 -16.85
N GLY A 92 -13.36 -8.32 -15.92
CA GLY A 92 -13.36 -8.57 -14.49
C GLY A 92 -14.70 -8.27 -13.79
N SER A 93 -15.62 -7.58 -14.47
CA SER A 93 -16.90 -7.19 -13.88
C SER A 93 -18.01 -7.00 -14.92
N PRO A 94 -19.28 -6.94 -14.51
CA PRO A 94 -20.39 -6.56 -15.39
C PRO A 94 -20.24 -5.16 -16.01
N LYS A 95 -19.58 -4.20 -15.32
CA LYS A 95 -19.27 -2.88 -15.89
C LYS A 95 -18.25 -2.99 -17.03
N GLY A 96 -17.24 -3.87 -16.86
CA GLY A 96 -16.27 -4.17 -17.90
C GLY A 96 -16.93 -4.79 -19.13
N ASP A 97 -17.83 -5.76 -18.92
CA ASP A 97 -18.61 -6.37 -20.01
C ASP A 97 -19.45 -5.34 -20.78
N GLU A 98 -20.08 -4.42 -20.07
CA GLU A 98 -20.83 -3.34 -20.73
C GLU A 98 -19.93 -2.38 -21.48
N ALA A 99 -18.77 -2.02 -20.92
CA ALA A 99 -17.82 -1.13 -21.54
C ALA A 99 -17.23 -1.74 -22.83
N ILE A 100 -16.93 -3.06 -22.82
CA ILE A 100 -16.32 -3.74 -23.97
C ILE A 100 -17.28 -3.88 -25.15
N LYS A 101 -18.61 -3.91 -24.93
CA LYS A 101 -19.60 -3.95 -25.99
C LYS A 101 -19.51 -2.77 -26.94
N HIS A 102 -19.07 -1.62 -26.46
CA HIS A 102 -18.85 -0.43 -27.29
C HIS A 102 -17.59 -0.53 -28.17
N LEU A 103 -16.73 -1.49 -27.90
CA LEU A 103 -15.44 -1.70 -28.57
C LEU A 103 -15.44 -2.96 -29.45
N HIS A 104 -16.58 -3.59 -29.69
CA HIS A 104 -16.69 -4.89 -30.38
C HIS A 104 -15.98 -4.93 -31.74
N ASN A 105 -15.91 -3.78 -32.45
CA ASN A 105 -15.21 -3.66 -33.74
C ASN A 105 -13.66 -3.71 -33.60
N LEU A 106 -13.12 -3.66 -32.40
CA LEU A 106 -11.69 -3.68 -32.12
C LEU A 106 -11.26 -4.99 -31.45
N LEU A 107 -12.18 -5.93 -31.34
CA LEU A 107 -11.97 -7.18 -30.59
C LEU A 107 -12.03 -8.37 -31.55
N ASP A 108 -11.11 -9.27 -31.38
CA ASP A 108 -11.07 -10.57 -32.01
C ASP A 108 -11.16 -11.68 -30.96
N ASP A 109 -11.51 -12.89 -31.35
CA ASP A 109 -11.51 -14.05 -30.47
C ASP A 109 -10.07 -14.44 -30.13
N VAL A 110 -9.87 -14.84 -28.85
CA VAL A 110 -8.57 -15.27 -28.35
C VAL A 110 -8.14 -16.56 -29.03
N THR A 111 -6.94 -16.57 -29.58
CA THR A 111 -6.30 -17.71 -30.25
C THR A 111 -5.34 -18.47 -29.33
N GLN A 112 -4.87 -19.64 -29.74
CA GLN A 112 -3.81 -20.35 -29.02
C GLN A 112 -2.48 -19.56 -29.04
N GLU A 113 -2.19 -18.83 -30.10
CA GLU A 113 -1.00 -17.98 -30.21
C GLU A 113 -1.02 -16.86 -29.15
N ASP A 114 -2.17 -16.22 -28.92
CA ASP A 114 -2.31 -15.20 -27.88
C ASP A 114 -2.04 -15.75 -26.48
N ILE A 115 -2.48 -16.97 -26.21
CA ILE A 115 -2.22 -17.66 -24.95
C ILE A 115 -0.73 -17.97 -24.79
N ASP A 116 -0.08 -18.45 -25.83
CA ASP A 116 1.35 -18.78 -25.82
C ASP A 116 2.20 -17.52 -25.63
N ASP A 117 1.85 -16.41 -26.29
CA ASP A 117 2.49 -15.10 -26.12
C ASP A 117 2.29 -14.55 -24.70
N TYR A 118 1.10 -14.69 -24.13
CA TYR A 118 0.84 -14.31 -22.75
C TYR A 118 1.68 -15.13 -21.76
N ILE A 119 1.85 -16.42 -21.97
CA ILE A 119 2.69 -17.29 -21.15
C ILE A 119 4.17 -16.85 -21.26
N ALA A 120 4.62 -16.54 -22.45
CA ALA A 120 5.98 -16.04 -22.69
C ALA A 120 6.20 -14.67 -22.02
N TRP A 121 5.22 -13.76 -22.14
CA TRP A 121 5.22 -12.47 -21.46
C TRP A 121 5.29 -12.63 -19.94
N ARG A 122 4.50 -13.53 -19.36
CA ARG A 122 4.55 -13.81 -17.90
C ARG A 122 5.92 -14.28 -17.44
N LYS A 123 6.54 -15.20 -18.17
CA LYS A 123 7.89 -15.68 -17.86
C LYS A 123 8.91 -14.53 -17.92
N LYS A 124 8.83 -13.67 -18.94
CA LYS A 124 9.68 -12.48 -19.07
C LYS A 124 9.51 -11.54 -17.87
N ARG A 125 8.27 -11.26 -17.48
CA ARG A 125 7.96 -10.42 -16.31
C ARG A 125 8.51 -11.00 -15.02
N ASP A 126 8.26 -12.30 -14.75
CA ASP A 126 8.67 -12.96 -13.51
C ASP A 126 10.20 -12.99 -13.36
N ASN A 127 10.93 -13.09 -14.47
CA ASN A 127 12.39 -13.02 -14.50
C ASN A 127 12.95 -11.59 -14.40
N ALA A 128 12.13 -10.56 -14.51
CA ALA A 128 12.58 -9.17 -14.49
C ALA A 128 12.71 -8.58 -13.09
N PHE A 129 12.15 -9.22 -12.05
CA PHE A 129 12.28 -8.77 -10.67
C PHE A 129 13.74 -8.78 -10.21
N LYS A 130 14.19 -7.67 -9.62
CA LYS A 130 15.56 -7.47 -9.13
C LYS A 130 15.68 -7.65 -7.61
N VAL A 131 14.62 -7.34 -6.89
CA VAL A 131 14.61 -7.42 -5.43
C VAL A 131 14.50 -8.86 -4.99
N SER A 132 15.47 -9.29 -4.16
CA SER A 132 15.48 -10.61 -3.55
C SER A 132 15.76 -10.45 -2.05
N ILE A 133 14.72 -10.63 -1.25
CA ILE A 133 14.75 -10.63 0.22
C ILE A 133 13.64 -11.55 0.69
N ASP A 134 13.86 -12.26 1.77
CA ASP A 134 12.80 -13.02 2.42
C ASP A 134 11.96 -12.08 3.30
N LEU A 135 10.66 -11.99 3.03
CA LEU A 135 9.67 -11.24 3.80
C LEU A 135 8.69 -12.16 4.53
N GLU A 136 8.90 -13.47 4.51
CA GLU A 136 8.10 -14.43 5.27
C GLU A 136 8.22 -14.14 6.77
N GLY A 137 7.11 -14.21 7.50
CA GLY A 137 7.08 -13.90 8.94
C GLY A 137 7.33 -12.43 9.30
N MET A 138 7.39 -11.51 8.32
CA MET A 138 7.68 -10.10 8.59
C MET A 138 6.69 -9.43 9.57
N PRO A 139 5.37 -9.74 9.59
CA PRO A 139 4.46 -9.21 10.61
C PRO A 139 4.87 -9.58 12.02
N GLU A 140 5.28 -10.83 12.25
CA GLU A 140 5.73 -11.33 13.54
C GLU A 140 7.06 -10.69 13.93
N ILE A 141 8.00 -10.61 12.99
CA ILE A 141 9.31 -9.98 13.19
C ILE A 141 9.13 -8.51 13.59
N VAL A 142 8.29 -7.74 12.91
CA VAL A 142 8.01 -6.34 13.28
C VAL A 142 7.37 -6.24 14.66
N SER A 143 6.45 -7.15 15.00
CA SER A 143 5.79 -7.17 16.30
C SER A 143 6.78 -7.43 17.45
N PHE A 144 7.66 -8.44 17.30
CA PHE A 144 8.65 -8.79 18.30
C PHE A 144 9.83 -7.81 18.38
N SER A 145 10.04 -7.03 17.33
CA SER A 145 11.12 -6.06 17.21
C SER A 145 10.73 -4.64 17.68
N TYR A 146 9.57 -4.47 18.29
CA TYR A 146 9.04 -3.15 18.62
C TYR A 146 9.96 -2.32 19.53
N ASP A 147 10.68 -2.95 20.47
CA ASP A 147 11.56 -2.30 21.43
C ASP A 147 13.04 -2.36 21.07
N LEU A 148 13.38 -2.77 19.83
CA LEU A 148 14.77 -2.85 19.41
C LEU A 148 15.39 -1.47 19.11
N PRO A 149 16.71 -1.28 19.40
CA PRO A 149 17.41 -0.01 19.21
C PRO A 149 17.46 0.47 17.72
N VAL A 150 17.21 -0.42 16.77
CA VAL A 150 17.20 -0.10 15.35
C VAL A 150 16.25 1.04 15.02
N TRP A 151 15.13 1.14 15.73
CA TRP A 151 14.14 2.20 15.50
C TRP A 151 14.68 3.58 15.88
N GLU A 152 15.49 3.67 16.96
CA GLU A 152 16.12 4.94 17.35
C GLU A 152 17.10 5.40 16.29
N LYS A 153 17.98 4.51 15.79
CA LYS A 153 18.93 4.80 14.71
C LYS A 153 18.22 5.28 13.45
N MET A 154 17.12 4.62 13.07
CA MET A 154 16.32 5.04 11.92
C MET A 154 15.60 6.37 12.18
N GLY A 155 15.12 6.59 13.40
CA GLY A 155 14.50 7.83 13.81
C GLY A 155 15.43 9.03 13.75
N GLU A 156 16.73 8.84 14.08
CA GLU A 156 17.75 9.87 13.96
C GLU A 156 17.97 10.28 12.50
N ALA A 157 18.01 9.33 11.58
CA ALA A 157 18.19 9.58 10.15
C ALA A 157 16.92 10.12 9.47
N CYS A 158 15.73 9.78 9.96
CA CYS A 158 14.46 10.16 9.36
C CYS A 158 14.22 11.67 9.38
N LEU A 159 13.85 12.24 8.23
CA LEU A 159 13.51 13.67 8.11
C LEU A 159 12.08 14.02 8.53
N SER A 160 11.24 13.04 8.80
CA SER A 160 9.78 13.20 9.05
C SER A 160 9.06 13.97 7.92
N CYS A 161 9.53 13.86 6.70
CA CYS A 161 8.98 14.57 5.53
C CYS A 161 7.62 14.01 5.05
N GLY A 162 7.22 12.82 5.52
CA GLY A 162 5.95 12.18 5.15
C GLY A 162 5.90 11.58 3.75
N THR A 163 6.94 11.70 2.92
CA THR A 163 6.93 11.23 1.52
C THR A 163 6.57 9.75 1.42
N CYS A 164 7.10 8.89 2.30
CA CYS A 164 6.80 7.45 2.33
C CYS A 164 5.31 7.13 2.49
N THR A 165 4.54 7.97 3.18
CA THR A 165 3.09 7.81 3.36
C THR A 165 2.31 8.43 2.21
N MET A 166 2.77 9.58 1.69
CA MET A 166 2.08 10.32 0.64
C MET A 166 2.15 9.62 -0.74
N VAL A 167 3.23 8.88 -1.01
CA VAL A 167 3.35 8.09 -2.25
C VAL A 167 2.76 6.68 -2.11
N CYS A 168 2.43 6.26 -0.89
CA CYS A 168 1.98 4.89 -0.64
C CYS A 168 0.51 4.71 -1.03
N PRO A 169 0.18 3.79 -1.94
CA PRO A 169 -1.18 3.60 -2.42
C PRO A 169 -2.11 2.92 -1.40
N THR A 170 -1.59 2.53 -0.24
CA THR A 170 -2.37 1.91 0.84
C THR A 170 -2.36 2.71 2.14
N CYS A 171 -1.84 3.95 2.13
CA CYS A 171 -1.93 4.84 3.28
C CYS A 171 -3.27 5.59 3.29
N THR A 172 -3.99 5.50 4.41
CA THR A 172 -5.35 6.04 4.57
C THR A 172 -5.41 7.23 5.53
N CYS A 173 -4.25 7.72 5.98
CA CYS A 173 -4.19 8.82 6.94
C CYS A 173 -4.73 10.11 6.33
N PHE A 174 -5.60 10.79 7.08
CA PHE A 174 -6.16 12.08 6.73
C PHE A 174 -6.19 12.98 7.97
N ASP A 175 -6.37 14.26 7.76
CA ASP A 175 -6.70 15.23 8.79
C ASP A 175 -7.99 15.97 8.42
N ILE A 176 -8.58 16.65 9.40
CA ILE A 176 -9.81 17.42 9.25
C ILE A 176 -9.51 18.86 9.61
N GLU A 177 -9.90 19.76 8.74
CA GLU A 177 -9.77 21.19 8.95
C GLU A 177 -11.15 21.86 8.91
N ASP A 178 -11.38 22.73 9.89
CA ASP A 178 -12.55 23.58 9.96
C ASP A 178 -12.16 25.01 9.58
N GLU A 179 -12.72 25.49 8.48
CA GLU A 179 -12.50 26.83 7.98
C GLU A 179 -13.76 27.67 8.19
N TYR A 180 -13.62 28.79 8.90
CA TYR A 180 -14.73 29.70 9.17
C TYR A 180 -14.56 30.99 8.34
N ASP A 181 -15.55 31.27 7.49
CA ASP A 181 -15.61 32.54 6.76
C ASP A 181 -16.44 33.56 7.54
N ILE A 182 -15.74 34.57 8.10
CA ILE A 182 -16.34 35.66 8.87
C ILE A 182 -17.31 36.51 8.01
N LYS A 183 -17.16 36.54 6.70
CA LYS A 183 -18.00 37.39 5.83
C LYS A 183 -19.35 36.76 5.53
N THR A 184 -19.37 35.44 5.37
CA THR A 184 -20.60 34.68 5.05
C THR A 184 -21.22 34.03 6.27
N ASP A 185 -20.52 34.02 7.42
CA ASP A 185 -20.92 33.30 8.64
C ASP A 185 -21.05 31.79 8.39
N GLU A 186 -20.25 31.27 7.45
CA GLU A 186 -20.25 29.86 7.07
C GLU A 186 -19.04 29.13 7.65
N MET A 187 -19.25 27.91 8.07
CA MET A 187 -18.19 26.99 8.47
C MET A 187 -18.10 25.84 7.48
N ASN A 188 -16.92 25.63 6.92
CA ASN A 188 -16.61 24.54 6.02
C ASN A 188 -15.70 23.53 6.71
N ARG A 189 -16.12 22.26 6.77
CA ARG A 189 -15.28 21.16 7.26
C ARG A 189 -14.82 20.33 6.09
N GLN A 190 -13.49 20.21 5.94
CA GLN A 190 -12.88 19.43 4.87
C GLN A 190 -11.93 18.38 5.42
N ARG A 191 -11.81 17.28 4.68
CA ARG A 191 -10.87 16.19 4.93
C ARG A 191 -9.82 16.21 3.82
N TYR A 192 -8.56 16.14 4.21
CA TYR A 192 -7.43 16.14 3.27
C TYR A 192 -6.40 15.08 3.66
N TRP A 193 -5.60 14.67 2.69
CA TRP A 193 -4.53 13.70 2.93
C TRP A 193 -3.51 14.22 3.93
N TYR A 194 -3.13 13.36 4.87
CA TYR A 194 -2.16 13.68 5.89
C TYR A 194 -1.19 12.52 6.12
N SER A 195 -0.15 12.72 6.94
CA SER A 195 0.87 11.71 7.20
C SER A 195 1.01 11.42 8.70
N CYS A 196 0.90 10.14 9.06
CA CYS A 196 1.17 9.69 10.43
C CYS A 196 2.64 9.90 10.87
N VAL A 197 3.54 10.20 9.93
CA VAL A 197 4.96 10.51 10.17
C VAL A 197 5.16 11.99 10.53
N PHE A 198 4.21 12.87 10.24
CA PHE A 198 4.27 14.27 10.65
C PHE A 198 4.20 14.42 12.17
N ARG A 199 4.89 15.44 12.68
CA ARG A 199 4.94 15.69 14.12
C ARG A 199 3.55 15.98 14.70
N GLU A 200 2.77 16.73 13.98
CA GLU A 200 1.46 17.23 14.38
C GLU A 200 0.38 16.15 14.39
N TYR A 201 0.56 15.04 13.64
CA TYR A 201 -0.43 13.98 13.52
C TYR A 201 -0.88 13.37 14.85
N SER A 202 0.02 13.29 15.84
CA SER A 202 -0.27 12.75 17.17
C SER A 202 -0.38 13.83 18.24
N MET A 203 -0.51 15.11 17.83
CA MET A 203 -0.66 16.24 18.72
C MET A 203 -2.15 16.49 19.03
N VAL A 204 -2.45 16.76 20.27
CA VAL A 204 -3.80 17.07 20.73
C VAL A 204 -3.90 18.47 21.30
N ALA A 205 -5.12 18.95 21.56
CA ALA A 205 -5.37 20.23 22.19
C ALA A 205 -4.54 20.37 23.50
N GLY A 206 -3.95 21.55 23.69
CA GLY A 206 -3.01 21.81 24.79
C GLY A 206 -1.56 21.47 24.48
N GLY A 207 -1.24 21.05 23.24
CA GLY A 207 0.14 20.86 22.76
C GLY A 207 0.78 19.54 23.20
N HIS A 208 0.04 18.63 23.83
CA HIS A 208 0.57 17.31 24.12
C HIS A 208 0.69 16.48 22.85
N ASN A 209 1.83 15.79 22.70
CA ASN A 209 2.08 14.92 21.55
C ASN A 209 2.42 13.51 22.04
N PHE A 210 1.60 12.54 21.66
CA PHE A 210 1.77 11.12 22.03
C PHE A 210 2.96 10.45 21.35
N ARG A 211 3.50 11.02 20.27
CA ARG A 211 4.64 10.49 19.48
C ARG A 211 5.63 11.60 19.14
N LYS A 212 6.34 12.09 20.17
CA LYS A 212 7.31 13.18 20.00
C LYS A 212 8.52 12.76 19.19
N ALA A 213 9.06 11.57 19.43
CA ALA A 213 10.23 11.06 18.75
C ALA A 213 9.92 10.65 17.31
N ARG A 214 10.89 10.82 16.41
CA ARG A 214 10.78 10.36 15.01
C ARG A 214 10.76 8.84 14.93
N SER A 215 11.47 8.16 15.80
CA SER A 215 11.47 6.70 15.96
C SER A 215 10.07 6.15 16.26
N GLU A 216 9.32 6.79 17.18
CA GLU A 216 7.95 6.40 17.51
C GLU A 216 6.99 6.53 16.32
N ARG A 217 7.15 7.58 15.51
CA ARG A 217 6.32 7.77 14.32
C ARG A 217 6.68 6.78 13.20
N LEU A 218 7.96 6.44 13.05
CA LEU A 218 8.39 5.37 12.14
C LEU A 218 7.86 4.01 12.60
N LYS A 219 8.02 3.65 13.86
CA LYS A 219 7.45 2.42 14.42
C LYS A 219 5.96 2.32 14.14
N LEU A 220 5.20 3.39 14.39
CA LEU A 220 3.77 3.43 14.07
C LEU A 220 3.50 3.10 12.61
N TRP A 221 4.22 3.74 11.68
CA TRP A 221 3.97 3.52 10.26
C TRP A 221 4.24 2.08 9.84
N TYR A 222 5.40 1.51 10.24
CA TYR A 222 5.77 0.14 9.88
C TYR A 222 4.89 -0.90 10.56
N THR A 223 4.59 -0.73 11.85
CA THR A 223 3.68 -1.63 12.57
C THR A 223 2.28 -1.59 11.96
N HIS A 224 1.73 -0.40 11.68
CA HIS A 224 0.44 -0.28 11.01
C HIS A 224 0.45 -0.94 9.64
N LYS A 225 1.50 -0.70 8.84
CA LYS A 225 1.62 -1.21 7.46
C LYS A 225 1.79 -2.73 7.38
N LEU A 226 2.62 -3.31 8.24
CA LEU A 226 3.03 -4.71 8.12
C LEU A 226 2.27 -5.63 9.10
N VAL A 227 1.76 -5.10 10.22
CA VAL A 227 1.09 -5.88 11.27
C VAL A 227 -0.39 -5.54 11.39
N GLY A 228 -0.73 -4.23 11.46
CA GLY A 228 -2.07 -3.78 11.85
C GLY A 228 -3.22 -4.26 10.94
N PHE A 229 -2.94 -4.60 9.70
CA PHE A 229 -3.94 -5.14 8.77
C PHE A 229 -4.10 -6.66 8.83
N MET A 230 -3.14 -7.39 9.44
CA MET A 230 -3.19 -8.84 9.48
C MET A 230 -4.40 -9.38 10.23
N SER A 231 -4.71 -8.83 11.40
CA SER A 231 -5.84 -9.28 12.22
C SER A 231 -7.20 -9.04 11.58
N GLU A 232 -7.32 -7.99 10.78
CA GLU A 232 -8.57 -7.54 10.20
C GLU A 232 -8.79 -8.06 8.77
N TYR A 233 -7.73 -8.11 7.98
CA TYR A 233 -7.82 -8.34 6.54
C TYR A 233 -7.04 -9.57 6.06
N GLY A 234 -6.30 -10.23 6.95
CA GLY A 234 -5.55 -11.46 6.67
C GLY A 234 -4.27 -11.26 5.83
N SER A 235 -3.89 -10.00 5.58
CA SER A 235 -2.68 -9.66 4.82
C SER A 235 -2.11 -8.31 5.25
N PRO A 236 -0.78 -8.09 5.10
CA PRO A 236 -0.19 -6.78 5.30
C PRO A 236 -0.77 -5.74 4.34
N ALA A 237 -0.72 -4.47 4.73
CA ALA A 237 -1.12 -3.37 3.84
C ALA A 237 -0.01 -2.95 2.86
N CYS A 238 1.07 -3.70 2.75
CA CYS A 238 2.13 -3.46 1.77
C CYS A 238 1.89 -4.28 0.51
N VAL A 239 1.86 -3.60 -0.64
CA VAL A 239 1.68 -4.21 -1.96
C VAL A 239 2.97 -4.27 -2.79
N GLY A 240 4.12 -4.08 -2.19
CA GLY A 240 5.43 -4.23 -2.84
C GLY A 240 5.69 -3.34 -4.05
N CYS A 241 4.98 -2.21 -4.18
CA CYS A 241 5.03 -1.34 -5.36
C CYS A 241 6.33 -0.52 -5.52
N GLY A 242 7.25 -0.55 -4.56
CA GLY A 242 8.55 0.15 -4.65
C GLY A 242 8.52 1.67 -4.45
N ARG A 243 7.38 2.35 -4.46
CA ARG A 243 7.32 3.83 -4.40
C ARG A 243 8.05 4.43 -3.20
N CYS A 244 7.92 3.84 -2.02
CA CYS A 244 8.62 4.31 -0.82
C CYS A 244 10.13 4.08 -0.90
N VAL A 245 10.60 3.11 -1.71
CA VAL A 245 12.02 2.87 -1.95
C VAL A 245 12.62 4.02 -2.75
N VAL A 246 11.97 4.38 -3.86
CA VAL A 246 12.41 5.47 -4.74
C VAL A 246 12.35 6.83 -4.06
N SER A 247 11.32 7.06 -3.24
CA SER A 247 10.97 8.41 -2.79
C SER A 247 11.63 8.82 -1.47
N CYS A 248 12.23 7.91 -0.72
CA CYS A 248 12.85 8.25 0.56
C CYS A 248 14.25 8.83 0.38
N PRO A 249 14.51 10.11 0.74
CA PRO A 249 15.81 10.75 0.54
C PRO A 249 16.93 10.21 1.45
N VAL A 250 16.57 9.39 2.45
CA VAL A 250 17.51 8.82 3.44
C VAL A 250 17.42 7.29 3.47
N ASP A 251 16.86 6.69 2.44
CA ASP A 251 16.75 5.25 2.22
C ASP A 251 16.12 4.45 3.38
N ILE A 252 15.12 5.04 4.05
CA ILE A 252 14.31 4.35 5.06
C ILE A 252 13.02 3.89 4.38
N ASN A 253 12.97 2.62 4.00
CA ASN A 253 11.87 2.00 3.26
C ASN A 253 11.60 0.58 3.77
N VAL A 254 10.58 -0.09 3.24
CA VAL A 254 10.19 -1.44 3.70
C VAL A 254 11.34 -2.43 3.59
N LEU A 255 12.13 -2.38 2.52
CA LEU A 255 13.22 -3.33 2.29
C LEU A 255 14.40 -3.10 3.24
N THR A 256 14.80 -1.84 3.45
CA THR A 256 15.91 -1.50 4.37
C THR A 256 15.53 -1.75 5.82
N VAL A 257 14.27 -1.47 6.20
CA VAL A 257 13.76 -1.79 7.53
C VAL A 257 13.67 -3.29 7.75
N ALA A 258 13.14 -4.05 6.80
CA ALA A 258 13.08 -5.50 6.89
C ALA A 258 14.49 -6.11 7.06
N LYS A 259 15.45 -5.70 6.24
CA LYS A 259 16.86 -6.15 6.37
C LYS A 259 17.46 -5.84 7.74
N ALA A 260 17.18 -4.64 8.27
CA ALA A 260 17.72 -4.25 9.57
C ALA A 260 17.08 -5.03 10.72
N LEU A 261 15.76 -5.26 10.68
CA LEU A 261 15.07 -6.06 11.69
C LEU A 261 15.50 -7.53 11.66
N LEU A 262 15.62 -8.14 10.49
CA LEU A 262 16.12 -9.50 10.32
C LEU A 262 17.55 -9.67 10.87
N LYS A 263 18.40 -8.66 10.69
CA LYS A 263 19.75 -8.67 11.25
C LYS A 263 19.73 -8.59 12.78
N GLU A 264 19.00 -7.63 13.35
CA GLU A 264 18.90 -7.45 14.81
C GLU A 264 18.25 -8.67 15.49
N GLU A 265 17.27 -9.33 14.86
CA GLU A 265 16.66 -10.55 15.38
C GLU A 265 17.68 -11.69 15.40
N ASN A 266 18.45 -11.87 14.34
CA ASN A 266 19.51 -12.88 14.31
C ASN A 266 20.58 -12.61 15.37
N ASP A 267 21.05 -11.37 15.48
CA ASP A 267 22.02 -10.98 16.50
C ASP A 267 21.48 -11.23 17.91
N ALA A 268 20.23 -10.86 18.18
CA ALA A 268 19.56 -11.10 19.46
C ALA A 268 19.32 -12.58 19.73
N PHE A 269 19.03 -13.39 18.72
CA PHE A 269 18.86 -14.84 18.86
C PHE A 269 20.18 -15.51 19.25
N TRP A 270 21.28 -15.15 18.60
CA TRP A 270 22.60 -15.68 18.93
C TRP A 270 23.08 -15.21 20.30
N ALA A 271 22.88 -13.94 20.66
CA ALA A 271 23.21 -13.43 21.98
C ALA A 271 22.46 -14.16 23.10
N ARG A 272 21.18 -14.51 22.89
CA ARG A 272 20.42 -15.33 23.84
C ARG A 272 20.94 -16.77 23.94
N ARG A 273 21.45 -17.33 22.84
CA ARG A 273 22.10 -18.65 22.85
C ARG A 273 23.45 -18.65 23.56
N GLU A 274 24.21 -17.59 23.46
CA GLU A 274 25.47 -17.43 24.23
C GLU A 274 25.22 -17.30 25.73
N VAL A 275 24.06 -16.73 26.13
CA VAL A 275 23.63 -16.63 27.55
C VAL A 275 22.93 -17.90 28.05
N SER A 276 22.34 -18.72 27.18
CA SER A 276 21.81 -20.03 27.53
C SER A 276 22.99 -20.99 27.70
N HIS A 277 23.31 -21.33 28.94
CA HIS A 277 24.39 -22.24 29.32
C HIS A 277 24.50 -23.43 28.36
N VAL A 278 25.63 -23.54 27.71
CA VAL A 278 26.05 -24.77 27.08
C VAL A 278 26.24 -25.78 28.19
N TYR A 279 25.31 -26.71 28.35
CA TYR A 279 25.54 -27.87 29.17
C TYR A 279 26.69 -28.65 28.53
N GLN A 280 27.87 -28.52 29.07
CA GLN A 280 28.94 -29.44 28.77
C GLN A 280 28.50 -30.81 29.28
N VAL A 281 28.10 -31.69 28.40
CA VAL A 281 28.01 -33.11 28.71
C VAL A 281 29.45 -33.59 28.87
N ASN A 282 29.91 -33.64 30.09
CA ASN A 282 31.17 -34.33 30.42
C ASN A 282 30.96 -35.82 30.12
N ASN A 283 31.67 -36.33 29.08
CA ASN A 283 31.78 -37.74 28.80
C ASN A 283 32.53 -38.46 29.94
#